data_3f0e02d2a1607bfe8c8533c1bf6497e1
#
_entry.id   3f0e02d2a1607bfe8c8533c1bf6497e1
#
_cell.length_a   1.000
_cell.length_b   1.000
_cell.length_c   1.000
_cell.angle_alpha   90.00
_cell.angle_beta   90.00
_cell.angle_gamma   90.00
#
_symmetry.space_group_name_H-M   'P 1'
#
loop_
_entity.id
_entity.type
_entity.pdbx_description
1 polymer ?
#
loop_
_entity_poly.entity_id
_entity_poly.type
_entity_poly.pdbx_seq_one_letter_code
_entity_poly.pdbx_strand_id
1 'polypeptide(L)'
;NIQGVDISGRITSIREVDWRRMQTNFFFVFADGAINDAPAFHVVMSRTETTEESALIQAGVVRTYPNISSIDISVVLTIFEAIFSKISFVVQFMALFSIITGLLVLSGAVMISRFQRIEESVLLKTLGASRKIVLQIMTTEYLVLGVAAAVTGVGLSLIAGWGVSRFVFEADFVVPFYSLLILTASVVGLTIAVGQLNSRGIYDKEALEVLRKET
;
A
#
# COMPACT_ATOMS: atom_id res chain seq x y z
N ASN A 1 -5.36 34.87 28.05
CA ASN A 1 -5.38 36.17 27.34
C ASN A 1 -5.90 35.95 25.92
N ILE A 2 -6.97 36.63 25.54
CA ILE A 2 -7.56 36.57 24.20
C ILE A 2 -7.45 37.96 23.59
N GLN A 3 -6.66 38.10 22.53
CA GLN A 3 -6.42 39.36 21.81
C GLN A 3 -5.98 40.52 22.76
N GLY A 4 -5.21 40.23 23.79
CA GLY A 4 -4.72 41.22 24.76
C GLY A 4 -5.62 41.46 25.96
N VAL A 5 -6.80 40.83 26.02
CA VAL A 5 -7.74 40.92 27.16
C VAL A 5 -7.61 39.66 27.99
N ASP A 6 -7.39 39.85 29.33
CA ASP A 6 -7.34 38.73 30.25
C ASP A 6 -8.76 38.31 30.65
N ILE A 7 -9.09 37.06 30.30
CA ILE A 7 -10.38 36.46 30.61
C ILE A 7 -10.15 35.33 31.59
N SER A 8 -10.85 35.40 32.74
CA SER A 8 -10.86 34.33 33.76
C SER A 8 -12.04 33.40 33.47
N GLY A 9 -11.79 32.13 33.30
CA GLY A 9 -12.81 31.13 33.06
C GLY A 9 -12.63 29.88 33.89
N ARG A 10 -13.72 29.19 34.22
CA ARG A 10 -13.72 27.87 34.81
C ARG A 10 -13.91 26.80 33.77
N ILE A 11 -12.99 25.82 33.71
CA ILE A 11 -13.15 24.67 32.82
C ILE A 11 -14.31 23.82 33.31
N THR A 12 -15.33 23.65 32.48
CA THR A 12 -16.53 22.87 32.77
C THR A 12 -16.55 21.52 32.05
N SER A 13 -15.87 21.41 30.92
CA SER A 13 -15.77 20.16 30.18
C SER A 13 -14.45 20.10 29.38
N ILE A 14 -13.99 18.88 29.13
CA ILE A 14 -12.87 18.59 28.25
C ILE A 14 -13.41 17.67 27.17
N ARG A 15 -13.07 17.97 25.93
CA ARG A 15 -13.47 17.16 24.76
C ARG A 15 -12.24 16.72 23.97
N GLU A 16 -12.33 15.55 23.38
CA GLU A 16 -11.37 15.09 22.40
C GLU A 16 -11.75 15.63 21.02
N VAL A 17 -10.79 16.20 20.31
CA VAL A 17 -11.00 16.81 19.00
C VAL A 17 -10.25 16.00 17.96
N ASP A 18 -11.00 15.46 16.98
CA ASP A 18 -10.41 14.79 15.83
C ASP A 18 -10.03 15.82 14.76
N TRP A 19 -8.77 16.22 14.76
CA TRP A 19 -8.20 17.18 13.80
C TRP A 19 -8.15 16.67 12.36
N ARG A 20 -8.34 15.36 12.13
CA ARG A 20 -8.35 14.75 10.80
C ARG A 20 -9.65 15.01 10.04
N ARG A 21 -10.71 15.41 10.74
CA ARG A 21 -11.97 15.79 10.12
C ARG A 21 -11.93 17.27 9.71
N MET A 22 -12.28 17.55 8.46
CA MET A 22 -12.45 18.91 7.96
C MET A 22 -13.73 19.53 8.53
N GLN A 23 -13.70 19.82 9.83
CA GLN A 23 -14.76 20.52 10.55
C GLN A 23 -14.14 21.70 11.27
N THR A 24 -14.95 22.73 11.53
CA THR A 24 -14.51 23.84 12.36
C THR A 24 -14.25 23.34 13.78
N ASN A 25 -12.98 23.21 14.12
CA ASN A 25 -12.53 22.77 15.44
C ASN A 25 -11.86 23.95 16.15
N PHE A 26 -12.18 24.12 17.44
CA PHE A 26 -11.62 25.17 18.26
C PHE A 26 -10.99 24.55 19.51
N PHE A 27 -9.85 25.08 19.94
CA PHE A 27 -9.18 24.67 21.17
C PHE A 27 -10.03 24.99 22.40
N PHE A 28 -10.70 26.15 22.38
CA PHE A 28 -11.55 26.61 23.46
C PHE A 28 -12.93 26.91 22.92
N VAL A 29 -13.96 26.46 23.62
CA VAL A 29 -15.35 26.80 23.35
C VAL A 29 -15.89 27.46 24.62
N PHE A 30 -16.30 28.70 24.48
CA PHE A 30 -16.89 29.49 25.57
C PHE A 30 -18.39 29.29 25.63
N ALA A 31 -18.97 29.47 26.83
CA ALA A 31 -20.41 29.51 26.93
C ALA A 31 -20.97 30.71 26.16
N ASP A 32 -22.20 30.54 25.68
CA ASP A 32 -22.88 31.57 24.93
C ASP A 32 -23.00 32.84 25.76
N GLY A 33 -22.68 34.00 25.17
CA GLY A 33 -22.66 35.29 25.87
C GLY A 33 -21.38 35.65 26.62
N ALA A 34 -20.47 34.73 26.82
CA ALA A 34 -19.27 34.97 27.65
C ALA A 34 -18.25 35.97 27.04
N ILE A 35 -18.24 36.08 25.70
CA ILE A 35 -17.31 36.91 24.93
C ILE A 35 -17.99 37.67 23.79
N ASN A 36 -19.25 38.06 23.97
CA ASN A 36 -20.02 38.75 22.91
C ASN A 36 -19.41 40.09 22.48
N ASP A 37 -18.71 40.77 23.39
CA ASP A 37 -18.07 42.05 23.12
C ASP A 37 -16.68 41.94 22.47
N ALA A 38 -16.17 40.70 22.30
CA ALA A 38 -14.90 40.48 21.64
C ALA A 38 -15.03 40.54 20.10
N PRO A 39 -14.01 41.06 19.40
CA PRO A 39 -14.00 40.98 17.93
C PRO A 39 -14.09 39.49 17.48
N ALA A 40 -15.07 39.20 16.64
CA ALA A 40 -15.36 37.84 16.22
C ALA A 40 -15.34 37.69 14.69
N PHE A 41 -14.83 36.53 14.24
CA PHE A 41 -15.00 36.10 12.86
C PHE A 41 -16.10 35.05 12.81
N HIS A 42 -17.06 35.25 11.92
CA HIS A 42 -18.08 34.23 11.68
C HIS A 42 -17.66 33.36 10.51
N VAL A 43 -17.61 32.04 10.73
CA VAL A 43 -17.26 31.09 9.71
C VAL A 43 -18.46 30.24 9.38
N VAL A 44 -18.87 30.22 8.12
CA VAL A 44 -19.93 29.37 7.58
C VAL A 44 -19.29 28.37 6.64
N MET A 45 -19.59 27.10 6.84
CA MET A 45 -19.17 26.03 5.92
C MET A 45 -20.38 25.51 5.18
N SER A 46 -20.28 25.44 3.86
CA SER A 46 -21.28 24.81 3.00
C SER A 46 -20.63 23.75 2.12
N ARG A 47 -21.40 22.78 1.72
CA ARG A 47 -20.98 21.73 0.79
C ARG A 47 -21.72 21.89 -0.52
N THR A 48 -20.99 21.86 -1.61
CA THR A 48 -21.51 21.86 -2.98
C THR A 48 -21.22 20.50 -3.63
N GLU A 49 -22.05 20.09 -4.56
CA GLU A 49 -21.85 18.81 -5.27
C GLU A 49 -20.93 18.99 -6.50
N THR A 50 -20.88 20.19 -7.05
CA THR A 50 -20.09 20.49 -8.24
C THR A 50 -19.22 21.73 -8.07
N THR A 51 -18.10 21.79 -8.81
CA THR A 51 -17.21 22.95 -8.83
C THR A 51 -17.89 24.19 -9.41
N GLU A 52 -18.82 23.99 -10.35
CA GLU A 52 -19.59 25.10 -10.96
C GLU A 52 -20.53 25.74 -9.94
N GLU A 53 -21.21 24.94 -9.14
CA GLU A 53 -22.03 25.41 -8.02
C GLU A 53 -21.19 26.19 -6.99
N SER A 54 -20.00 25.67 -6.65
CA SER A 54 -19.08 26.37 -5.75
C SER A 54 -18.73 27.75 -6.29
N ALA A 55 -18.37 27.85 -7.57
CA ALA A 55 -18.02 29.12 -8.22
C ALA A 55 -19.18 30.10 -8.24
N LEU A 56 -20.40 29.63 -8.53
CA LEU A 56 -21.60 30.46 -8.52
C LEU A 56 -21.95 31.01 -7.13
N ILE A 57 -21.87 30.15 -6.11
CA ILE A 57 -22.10 30.55 -4.72
C ILE A 57 -21.04 31.56 -4.28
N GLN A 58 -19.76 31.30 -4.56
CA GLN A 58 -18.68 32.23 -4.27
C GLN A 58 -18.90 33.61 -4.91
N ALA A 59 -19.17 33.62 -6.22
CA ALA A 59 -19.41 34.86 -6.94
C ALA A 59 -20.63 35.61 -6.39
N GLY A 60 -21.71 34.89 -6.06
CA GLY A 60 -22.92 35.44 -5.47
C GLY A 60 -22.67 36.07 -4.09
N VAL A 61 -21.97 35.36 -3.23
CA VAL A 61 -21.66 35.80 -1.85
C VAL A 61 -20.76 37.03 -1.87
N VAL A 62 -19.64 36.99 -2.60
CA VAL A 62 -18.70 38.12 -2.68
C VAL A 62 -19.32 39.35 -3.32
N ARG A 63 -20.19 39.17 -4.32
CA ARG A 63 -20.90 40.27 -4.95
C ARG A 63 -21.93 40.95 -4.01
N THR A 64 -22.61 40.16 -3.18
CA THR A 64 -23.66 40.66 -2.28
C THR A 64 -23.07 41.22 -0.99
N TYR A 65 -21.98 40.63 -0.51
CA TYR A 65 -21.33 40.96 0.76
C TYR A 65 -19.81 41.16 0.57
N PRO A 66 -19.36 42.38 0.21
CA PRO A 66 -17.93 42.64 -0.09
C PRO A 66 -16.97 42.44 1.10
N ASN A 67 -17.51 42.35 2.32
CA ASN A 67 -16.78 42.11 3.56
C ASN A 67 -16.58 40.61 3.90
N ILE A 68 -17.08 39.70 3.06
CA ILE A 68 -16.97 38.27 3.24
C ILE A 68 -15.86 37.73 2.33
N SER A 69 -14.94 36.95 2.90
CA SER A 69 -13.97 36.16 2.14
C SER A 69 -14.51 34.76 1.95
N SER A 70 -14.63 34.32 0.71
CA SER A 70 -14.97 32.93 0.38
C SER A 70 -13.72 32.16 -0.05
N ILE A 71 -13.48 31.01 0.56
CA ILE A 71 -12.35 30.15 0.25
C ILE A 71 -12.87 28.80 -0.22
N ASP A 72 -12.47 28.39 -1.42
CA ASP A 72 -12.78 27.07 -1.94
C ASP A 72 -11.70 26.06 -1.50
N ILE A 73 -12.09 25.21 -0.57
CA ILE A 73 -11.19 24.17 -0.04
C ILE A 73 -10.99 23.06 -1.07
N SER A 74 -11.92 22.88 -2.03
CA SER A 74 -11.81 21.83 -3.05
C SER A 74 -10.56 21.99 -3.94
N VAL A 75 -10.18 23.23 -4.23
CA VAL A 75 -8.95 23.52 -5.00
C VAL A 75 -7.71 23.05 -4.25
N VAL A 76 -7.67 23.25 -2.95
CA VAL A 76 -6.56 22.80 -2.10
C VAL A 76 -6.52 21.28 -2.08
N LEU A 77 -7.67 20.62 -1.93
CA LEU A 77 -7.77 19.17 -1.95
C LEU A 77 -7.33 18.57 -3.28
N THR A 78 -7.73 19.14 -4.40
CA THR A 78 -7.31 18.67 -5.74
C THR A 78 -5.80 18.78 -5.94
N ILE A 79 -5.16 19.81 -5.41
CA ILE A 79 -3.70 19.93 -5.44
C ILE A 79 -3.05 18.80 -4.61
N PHE A 80 -3.56 18.53 -3.42
CA PHE A 80 -3.08 17.42 -2.59
C PHE A 80 -3.27 16.08 -3.28
N GLU A 81 -4.44 15.81 -3.84
CA GLU A 81 -4.72 14.59 -4.61
C GLU A 81 -3.75 14.42 -5.78
N ALA A 82 -3.49 15.49 -6.52
CA ALA A 82 -2.53 15.47 -7.63
C ALA A 82 -1.10 15.16 -7.17
N ILE A 83 -0.67 15.70 -6.03
CA ILE A 83 0.64 15.40 -5.44
C ILE A 83 0.72 13.94 -4.99
N PHE A 84 -0.29 13.48 -4.24
CA PHE A 84 -0.33 12.08 -3.78
C PHE A 84 -0.41 11.08 -4.92
N SER A 85 -1.15 11.40 -5.98
CA SER A 85 -1.19 10.57 -7.19
C SER A 85 0.17 10.44 -7.85
N LYS A 86 0.94 11.53 -7.97
CA LYS A 86 2.30 11.50 -8.50
C LYS A 86 3.25 10.69 -7.61
N ILE A 87 3.18 10.86 -6.29
CA ILE A 87 3.96 10.07 -5.34
C ILE A 87 3.62 8.58 -5.48
N SER A 88 2.33 8.24 -5.52
CA SER A 88 1.86 6.87 -5.70
C SER A 88 2.37 6.26 -7.00
N PHE A 89 2.38 7.01 -8.08
CA PHE A 89 2.94 6.56 -9.36
C PHE A 89 4.44 6.22 -9.25
N VAL A 90 5.22 7.08 -8.61
CA VAL A 90 6.67 6.83 -8.39
C VAL A 90 6.87 5.57 -7.55
N VAL A 91 6.12 5.40 -6.46
CA VAL A 91 6.20 4.22 -5.60
C VAL A 91 5.82 2.95 -6.37
N GLN A 92 4.75 3.00 -7.18
CA GLN A 92 4.34 1.87 -8.03
C GLN A 92 5.41 1.52 -9.06
N PHE A 93 6.05 2.52 -9.68
CA PHE A 93 7.14 2.30 -10.62
C PHE A 93 8.34 1.61 -9.93
N MET A 94 8.74 2.09 -8.75
CA MET A 94 9.81 1.47 -7.97
C MET A 94 9.47 0.03 -7.57
N ALA A 95 8.22 -0.22 -7.17
CA ALA A 95 7.73 -1.57 -6.85
C ALA A 95 7.78 -2.49 -8.07
N LEU A 96 7.35 -2.02 -9.25
CA LEU A 96 7.42 -2.78 -10.50
C LEU A 96 8.88 -3.14 -10.84
N PHE A 97 9.81 -2.19 -10.72
CA PHE A 97 11.23 -2.44 -10.96
C PHE A 97 11.79 -3.49 -9.99
N SER A 98 11.41 -3.42 -8.72
CA SER A 98 11.79 -4.42 -7.70
C SER A 98 11.25 -5.82 -8.02
N ILE A 99 10.01 -5.92 -8.53
CA ILE A 99 9.41 -7.19 -8.96
C ILE A 99 10.20 -7.78 -10.13
N ILE A 100 10.52 -6.97 -11.16
CA ILE A 100 11.30 -7.41 -12.32
C ILE A 100 12.67 -7.93 -11.87
N THR A 101 13.36 -7.19 -11.01
CA THR A 101 14.66 -7.59 -10.47
C THR A 101 14.55 -8.89 -9.67
N GLY A 102 13.52 -9.02 -8.83
CA GLY A 102 13.26 -10.26 -8.08
C GLY A 102 13.01 -11.47 -8.99
N LEU A 103 12.27 -11.28 -10.10
CA LEU A 103 12.05 -12.34 -11.08
C LEU A 103 13.34 -12.75 -11.82
N LEU A 104 14.21 -11.80 -12.13
CA LEU A 104 15.51 -12.08 -12.74
C LEU A 104 16.40 -12.88 -11.78
N VAL A 105 16.46 -12.49 -10.52
CA VAL A 105 17.22 -13.21 -9.49
C VAL A 105 16.67 -14.62 -9.28
N LEU A 106 15.34 -14.76 -9.18
CA LEU A 106 14.69 -16.06 -9.05
C LEU A 106 15.02 -16.97 -10.26
N SER A 107 14.90 -16.42 -11.49
CA SER A 107 15.22 -17.16 -12.71
C SER A 107 16.69 -17.62 -12.74
N GLY A 108 17.60 -16.74 -12.34
CA GLY A 108 19.03 -17.06 -12.22
C GLY A 108 19.30 -18.16 -11.20
N ALA A 109 18.70 -18.07 -10.01
CA ALA A 109 18.84 -19.07 -8.97
C ALA A 109 18.33 -20.46 -9.41
N VAL A 110 17.17 -20.50 -10.07
CA VAL A 110 16.63 -21.76 -10.61
C VAL A 110 17.52 -22.30 -11.74
N MET A 111 18.10 -21.44 -12.56
CA MET A 111 19.00 -21.86 -13.64
C MET A 111 20.30 -22.47 -13.09
N ILE A 112 20.87 -21.91 -12.05
CA ILE A 112 22.06 -22.45 -11.37
C ILE A 112 21.77 -23.82 -10.75
N SER A 113 20.64 -23.95 -10.07
CA SER A 113 20.21 -25.21 -9.45
C SER A 113 19.83 -26.32 -10.46
N ARG A 114 19.69 -25.96 -11.75
CA ARG A 114 19.22 -26.89 -12.78
C ARG A 114 20.08 -28.14 -12.92
N PHE A 115 21.40 -28.02 -12.84
CA PHE A 115 22.30 -29.15 -13.01
C PHE A 115 22.13 -30.17 -11.87
N GLN A 116 22.07 -29.72 -10.63
CA GLN A 116 21.84 -30.62 -9.48
C GLN A 116 20.48 -31.32 -9.60
N ARG A 117 19.44 -30.62 -10.04
CA ARG A 117 18.10 -31.18 -10.22
C ARG A 117 18.00 -32.20 -11.37
N ILE A 118 18.85 -32.09 -12.39
CA ILE A 118 18.92 -33.09 -13.46
C ILE A 118 19.42 -34.42 -12.87
N GLU A 119 20.51 -34.42 -12.08
CA GLU A 119 21.05 -35.59 -11.42
C GLU A 119 20.03 -36.26 -10.49
N GLU A 120 19.37 -35.48 -9.63
CA GLU A 120 18.29 -35.97 -8.74
C GLU A 120 17.12 -36.58 -9.52
N SER A 121 16.72 -35.95 -10.63
CA SER A 121 15.63 -36.45 -11.47
C SER A 121 16.00 -37.76 -12.18
N VAL A 122 17.23 -37.88 -12.63
CA VAL A 122 17.73 -39.12 -13.22
C VAL A 122 17.76 -40.25 -12.21
N LEU A 123 18.27 -40.00 -10.99
CA LEU A 123 18.25 -40.98 -9.90
C LEU A 123 16.81 -41.42 -9.56
N LEU A 124 15.87 -40.50 -9.46
CA LEU A 124 14.47 -40.84 -9.20
C LEU A 124 13.86 -41.70 -10.35
N LYS A 125 14.19 -41.40 -11.61
CA LYS A 125 13.74 -42.19 -12.76
C LYS A 125 14.35 -43.58 -12.79
N THR A 126 15.63 -43.76 -12.42
CA THR A 126 16.26 -45.07 -12.34
C THR A 126 15.66 -45.94 -11.24
N LEU A 127 15.15 -45.32 -10.17
CA LEU A 127 14.37 -45.98 -9.11
C LEU A 127 12.90 -46.26 -9.49
N GLY A 128 12.51 -45.95 -10.75
CA GLY A 128 11.17 -46.22 -11.25
C GLY A 128 10.14 -45.10 -11.05
N ALA A 129 10.57 -43.89 -10.68
CA ALA A 129 9.65 -42.78 -10.55
C ALA A 129 9.09 -42.34 -11.89
N SER A 130 7.78 -42.22 -11.99
CA SER A 130 7.09 -41.71 -13.18
C SER A 130 7.33 -40.18 -13.34
N ARG A 131 7.22 -39.70 -14.61
CA ARG A 131 7.32 -38.24 -14.90
C ARG A 131 6.38 -37.39 -14.04
N LYS A 132 5.18 -37.94 -13.70
CA LYS A 132 4.20 -37.26 -12.85
C LYS A 132 4.70 -37.07 -11.42
N ILE A 133 5.39 -38.07 -10.87
CA ILE A 133 5.95 -38.01 -9.52
C ILE A 133 7.05 -36.94 -9.45
N VAL A 134 7.97 -36.91 -10.42
CA VAL A 134 9.04 -35.89 -10.49
C VAL A 134 8.45 -34.48 -10.60
N LEU A 135 7.43 -34.28 -11.42
CA LEU A 135 6.71 -33.02 -11.53
C LEU A 135 6.06 -32.59 -10.22
N GLN A 136 5.42 -33.53 -9.50
CA GLN A 136 4.80 -33.24 -8.22
C GLN A 136 5.82 -32.82 -7.17
N ILE A 137 6.95 -33.51 -7.09
CA ILE A 137 8.04 -33.17 -6.15
C ILE A 137 8.53 -31.75 -6.41
N MET A 138 8.86 -31.42 -7.66
CA MET A 138 9.33 -30.08 -8.02
C MET A 138 8.28 -29.00 -7.78
N THR A 139 7.02 -29.26 -8.11
CA THR A 139 5.93 -28.29 -7.87
C THR A 139 5.75 -28.03 -6.38
N THR A 140 5.82 -29.10 -5.55
CA THR A 140 5.73 -28.96 -4.10
C THR A 140 6.90 -28.14 -3.54
N GLU A 141 8.08 -28.33 -4.05
CA GLU A 141 9.27 -27.57 -3.66
C GLU A 141 9.13 -26.07 -3.97
N TYR A 142 8.72 -25.72 -5.22
CA TYR A 142 8.46 -24.33 -5.58
C TYR A 142 7.29 -23.72 -4.81
N LEU A 143 6.30 -24.53 -4.45
CA LEU A 143 5.20 -24.10 -3.60
C LEU A 143 5.71 -23.73 -2.20
N VAL A 144 6.51 -24.60 -1.58
CA VAL A 144 7.10 -24.32 -0.25
C VAL A 144 7.98 -23.06 -0.29
N LEU A 145 8.84 -22.94 -1.30
CA LEU A 145 9.67 -21.74 -1.49
C LEU A 145 8.83 -20.49 -1.70
N GLY A 146 7.78 -20.57 -2.52
CA GLY A 146 6.87 -19.46 -2.78
C GLY A 146 6.09 -19.03 -1.54
N VAL A 147 5.62 -19.98 -0.73
CA VAL A 147 4.93 -19.70 0.54
C VAL A 147 5.91 -19.08 1.54
N ALA A 148 7.12 -19.61 1.69
CA ALA A 148 8.13 -19.04 2.57
C ALA A 148 8.48 -17.60 2.18
N ALA A 149 8.70 -17.34 0.89
CA ALA A 149 8.96 -16.00 0.36
C ALA A 149 7.77 -15.05 0.58
N ALA A 150 6.54 -15.52 0.37
CA ALA A 150 5.34 -14.73 0.59
C ALA A 150 5.14 -14.37 2.08
N VAL A 151 5.33 -15.35 2.98
CA VAL A 151 5.20 -15.12 4.44
C VAL A 151 6.24 -14.11 4.93
N THR A 152 7.50 -14.25 4.51
CA THR A 152 8.55 -13.29 4.88
C THR A 152 8.31 -11.91 4.29
N GLY A 153 7.94 -11.82 3.02
CA GLY A 153 7.64 -10.55 2.35
C GLY A 153 6.44 -9.82 2.94
N VAL A 154 5.34 -10.53 3.17
CA VAL A 154 4.14 -9.98 3.81
C VAL A 154 4.44 -9.57 5.25
N GLY A 155 5.15 -10.40 6.00
CA GLY A 155 5.54 -10.09 7.39
C GLY A 155 6.35 -8.80 7.48
N LEU A 156 7.39 -8.65 6.67
CA LEU A 156 8.20 -7.43 6.61
C LEU A 156 7.39 -6.21 6.17
N SER A 157 6.50 -6.38 5.17
CA SER A 157 5.62 -5.31 4.70
C SER A 157 4.65 -4.83 5.78
N LEU A 158 4.06 -5.76 6.56
CA LEU A 158 3.17 -5.40 7.67
C LEU A 158 3.91 -4.67 8.79
N ILE A 159 5.12 -5.13 9.15
CA ILE A 159 5.95 -4.48 10.18
C ILE A 159 6.32 -3.06 9.72
N ALA A 160 6.80 -2.92 8.49
CA ALA A 160 7.16 -1.62 7.92
C ALA A 160 5.94 -0.68 7.82
N GLY A 161 4.80 -1.20 7.32
CA GLY A 161 3.55 -0.44 7.19
C GLY A 161 3.01 0.02 8.53
N TRP A 162 3.03 -0.86 9.53
CA TRP A 162 2.65 -0.49 10.91
C TRP A 162 3.57 0.59 11.48
N GLY A 163 4.89 0.46 11.29
CA GLY A 163 5.86 1.44 11.75
C GLY A 163 5.64 2.82 11.12
N VAL A 164 5.48 2.88 9.80
CA VAL A 164 5.20 4.14 9.08
C VAL A 164 3.85 4.73 9.53
N SER A 165 2.80 3.92 9.62
CA SER A 165 1.48 4.39 10.07
C SER A 165 1.55 4.99 11.47
N ARG A 166 2.25 4.33 12.39
CA ARG A 166 2.30 4.72 13.80
C ARG A 166 3.22 5.90 14.07
N PHE A 167 4.44 5.90 13.47
CA PHE A 167 5.48 6.87 13.82
C PHE A 167 5.54 8.07 12.88
N VAL A 168 5.06 7.94 11.64
CA VAL A 168 5.13 9.03 10.65
C VAL A 168 3.76 9.70 10.49
N PHE A 169 2.69 8.92 10.37
CA PHE A 169 1.35 9.45 10.12
C PHE A 169 0.49 9.58 11.37
N GLU A 170 0.93 9.04 12.51
CA GLU A 170 0.15 9.00 13.77
C GLU A 170 -1.29 8.49 13.54
N ALA A 171 -1.46 7.58 12.60
CA ALA A 171 -2.73 7.05 12.14
C ALA A 171 -2.90 5.58 12.54
N ASP A 172 -4.16 5.15 12.62
CA ASP A 172 -4.47 3.75 12.88
C ASP A 172 -4.10 2.90 11.66
N PHE A 173 -3.37 1.82 11.91
CA PHE A 173 -2.97 0.89 10.87
C PHE A 173 -4.11 -0.07 10.53
N VAL A 174 -4.61 0.03 9.31
CA VAL A 174 -5.64 -0.88 8.80
C VAL A 174 -4.99 -1.88 7.84
N VAL A 175 -5.14 -3.17 8.16
CA VAL A 175 -4.57 -4.25 7.34
C VAL A 175 -5.46 -4.50 6.12
N PRO A 176 -4.97 -4.31 4.88
CA PRO A 176 -5.74 -4.56 3.66
C PRO A 176 -5.75 -6.06 3.32
N PHE A 177 -6.53 -6.85 4.04
CA PHE A 177 -6.52 -8.32 3.98
C PHE A 177 -6.69 -8.89 2.57
N TYR A 178 -7.62 -8.35 1.77
CA TYR A 178 -7.85 -8.78 0.39
C TYR A 178 -6.63 -8.58 -0.51
N SER A 179 -5.98 -7.42 -0.41
CA SER A 179 -4.78 -7.11 -1.20
C SER A 179 -3.62 -8.02 -0.83
N LEU A 180 -3.46 -8.33 0.47
CA LEU A 180 -2.42 -9.24 0.95
C LEU A 180 -2.66 -10.68 0.46
N LEU A 181 -3.90 -11.14 0.43
CA LEU A 181 -4.24 -12.47 -0.07
C LEU A 181 -3.94 -12.60 -1.56
N ILE A 182 -4.34 -11.60 -2.36
CA ILE A 182 -4.06 -11.57 -3.81
C ILE A 182 -2.53 -11.52 -4.04
N LEU A 183 -1.81 -10.68 -3.28
CA LEU A 183 -0.36 -10.57 -3.38
C LEU A 183 0.31 -11.91 -3.07
N THR A 184 -0.06 -12.55 -1.96
CA THR A 184 0.46 -13.87 -1.56
C THR A 184 0.23 -14.91 -2.64
N ALA A 185 -1.00 -15.01 -3.16
CA ALA A 185 -1.33 -15.93 -4.24
C ALA A 185 -0.53 -15.65 -5.52
N SER A 186 -0.32 -14.36 -5.84
CA SER A 186 0.47 -13.94 -7.00
C SER A 186 1.94 -14.33 -6.86
N VAL A 187 2.54 -14.10 -5.70
CA VAL A 187 3.96 -14.47 -5.44
C VAL A 187 4.15 -15.98 -5.54
N VAL A 188 3.28 -16.76 -4.89
CA VAL A 188 3.34 -18.23 -4.96
C VAL A 188 3.14 -18.73 -6.40
N GLY A 189 2.14 -18.19 -7.10
CA GLY A 189 1.86 -18.55 -8.48
C GLY A 189 3.02 -18.23 -9.43
N LEU A 190 3.61 -17.04 -9.30
CA LEU A 190 4.79 -16.64 -10.08
C LEU A 190 6.00 -17.51 -9.78
N THR A 191 6.26 -17.86 -8.52
CA THR A 191 7.37 -18.75 -8.14
C THR A 191 7.23 -20.13 -8.78
N ILE A 192 6.02 -20.71 -8.74
CA ILE A 192 5.72 -21.99 -9.38
C ILE A 192 5.89 -21.88 -10.90
N ALA A 193 5.33 -20.82 -11.53
CA ALA A 193 5.39 -20.61 -12.95
C ALA A 193 6.85 -20.48 -13.45
N VAL A 194 7.65 -19.62 -12.83
CA VAL A 194 9.07 -19.44 -13.16
C VAL A 194 9.85 -20.73 -12.95
N GLY A 195 9.63 -21.43 -11.82
CA GLY A 195 10.25 -22.70 -11.53
C GLY A 195 9.95 -23.77 -12.60
N GLN A 196 8.68 -23.92 -12.98
CA GLN A 196 8.27 -24.89 -14.01
C GLN A 196 8.76 -24.53 -15.41
N LEU A 197 8.71 -23.25 -15.79
CA LEU A 197 9.19 -22.80 -17.11
C LEU A 197 10.68 -23.07 -17.29
N ASN A 198 11.48 -22.73 -16.29
CA ASN A 198 12.91 -22.96 -16.33
C ASN A 198 13.30 -24.45 -16.24
N SER A 199 12.44 -25.28 -15.65
CA SER A 199 12.67 -26.72 -15.49
C SER A 199 12.15 -27.57 -16.65
N ARG A 200 11.41 -27.01 -17.62
CA ARG A 200 10.83 -27.79 -18.74
C ARG A 200 11.85 -28.62 -19.53
N GLY A 201 13.09 -28.14 -19.70
CA GLY A 201 14.14 -28.88 -20.38
C GLY A 201 14.74 -30.06 -19.58
N ILE A 202 14.38 -30.21 -18.32
CA ILE A 202 14.87 -31.31 -17.46
C ILE A 202 14.05 -32.58 -17.69
N TYR A 203 12.76 -32.42 -17.99
CA TYR A 203 11.83 -33.56 -18.13
C TYR A 203 12.01 -34.36 -19.41
N ASP A 204 12.53 -33.73 -20.48
CA ASP A 204 12.62 -34.34 -21.81
C ASP A 204 13.98 -34.99 -22.07
N LYS A 205 14.99 -34.83 -21.19
CA LYS A 205 16.27 -35.53 -21.33
C LYS A 205 16.15 -37.01 -20.93
N GLU A 206 16.47 -37.86 -21.87
CA GLU A 206 16.57 -39.32 -21.62
C GLU A 206 17.77 -39.62 -20.70
N ALA A 207 17.56 -40.53 -19.73
CA ALA A 207 18.59 -40.95 -18.77
C ALA A 207 19.88 -41.44 -19.45
N LEU A 208 19.76 -42.00 -20.65
CA LEU A 208 20.89 -42.49 -21.46
C LEU A 208 21.82 -41.39 -21.99
N GLU A 209 21.30 -40.18 -22.23
CA GLU A 209 22.10 -39.08 -22.78
C GLU A 209 22.98 -38.41 -21.72
N VAL A 210 22.57 -38.45 -20.46
CA VAL A 210 23.32 -37.90 -19.33
C VAL A 210 24.48 -38.84 -18.93
N LEU A 211 24.24 -40.13 -18.89
CA LEU A 211 25.27 -41.14 -18.59
C LEU A 211 26.36 -41.24 -19.66
N ARG A 212 26.06 -40.89 -20.91
CA ARG A 212 27.03 -40.94 -22.02
C ARG A 212 28.00 -39.74 -22.07
N LYS A 213 27.71 -38.66 -21.35
CA LYS A 213 28.56 -37.45 -21.28
C LYS A 213 29.64 -37.52 -20.17
N GLU A 214 29.55 -38.47 -19.29
CA GLU A 214 30.54 -38.67 -18.20
C GLU A 214 31.61 -39.75 -18.54
N THR A 215 31.54 -40.34 -19.73
CA THR A 215 32.58 -41.27 -20.25
C THR A 215 33.32 -40.62 -21.39
#